data_b23067cff8f4a4ec3e752b5a6fe47199
#
_entry.id   b23067cff8f4a4ec3e752b5a6fe47199
#
_cell.length_a   1.000
_cell.length_b   1.000
_cell.length_c   1.000
_cell.angle_alpha   90.00
_cell.angle_beta   90.00
_cell.angle_gamma   90.00
#
_symmetry.space_group_name_H-M   'P 1'
#
loop_
_entity.id
_entity.type
_entity.pdbx_description
1 polymer ?
#
loop_
_entity_poly.entity_id
_entity_poly.type
_entity_poly.pdbx_seq_one_letter_code
_entity_poly.pdbx_strand_id
1 'polypeptide(L)'
;EVMDVILYGTKGEKLELQYDQPRGKGVLYQAFEGIIPNLERRYKETQSDGVREELESCMSECPCPTCGGKRLRRESLAVTVGGLSISDYCEKSVVDALDFVDQLTLTEQQMRIGERILKEIKNRLGFLRSVGLEYLTLSRASATLSGGEAQRIRLATQIGSSLMGVLYILDEPSIGLHQRDNDKLLATLKRLRDLGNTLIVV
;
A
#
# COMPACT_ATOMS: atom_id res chain seq x y z
N GLU A 1 27.37 -6.02 -23.29
CA GLU A 1 27.01 -6.27 -24.72
C GLU A 1 26.26 -7.60 -24.90
N VAL A 2 26.89 -8.77 -24.67
CA VAL A 2 26.22 -10.08 -24.87
C VAL A 2 24.99 -10.20 -23.95
N MET A 3 25.09 -9.83 -22.68
CA MET A 3 24.00 -9.87 -21.73
C MET A 3 22.84 -8.94 -22.14
N ASP A 4 23.15 -7.76 -22.70
CA ASP A 4 22.12 -6.83 -23.16
C ASP A 4 21.34 -7.41 -24.34
N VAL A 5 22.01 -8.11 -25.26
CA VAL A 5 21.35 -8.80 -26.37
C VAL A 5 20.46 -9.93 -25.86
N ILE A 6 20.93 -10.70 -24.88
CA ILE A 6 20.12 -11.79 -24.28
C ILE A 6 18.88 -11.21 -23.60
N LEU A 7 19.04 -10.16 -22.81
CA LEU A 7 17.95 -9.58 -22.04
C LEU A 7 16.97 -8.77 -22.90
N TYR A 8 17.47 -7.90 -23.78
CA TYR A 8 16.65 -6.91 -24.50
C TYR A 8 16.55 -7.17 -26.01
N GLY A 9 17.20 -8.22 -26.52
CA GLY A 9 17.17 -8.60 -27.92
C GLY A 9 18.06 -7.78 -28.83
N THR A 10 17.93 -8.04 -30.14
CA THR A 10 18.76 -7.39 -31.18
C THR A 10 18.16 -6.10 -31.72
N LYS A 11 17.12 -5.56 -31.09
CA LYS A 11 16.43 -4.31 -31.52
C LYS A 11 16.01 -4.31 -33.01
N GLY A 12 15.67 -5.49 -33.54
CA GLY A 12 15.24 -5.66 -34.92
C GLY A 12 16.36 -6.06 -35.89
N GLU A 13 17.62 -6.06 -35.49
CA GLU A 13 18.72 -6.57 -36.26
C GLU A 13 18.59 -8.11 -36.43
N LYS A 14 18.66 -8.58 -37.68
CA LYS A 14 18.50 -10.01 -37.97
C LYS A 14 19.82 -10.72 -37.77
N LEU A 15 19.79 -11.73 -36.91
CA LEU A 15 20.90 -12.68 -36.76
C LEU A 15 20.82 -13.78 -37.79
N GLU A 16 21.98 -14.18 -38.31
CA GLU A 16 22.11 -15.37 -39.13
C GLU A 16 22.20 -16.62 -38.25
N LEU A 17 21.15 -17.42 -38.26
CA LEU A 17 21.07 -18.67 -37.50
C LEU A 17 21.27 -19.85 -38.45
N GLN A 18 22.39 -20.52 -38.32
CA GLN A 18 22.65 -21.77 -39.06
C GLN A 18 22.05 -22.91 -38.24
N TYR A 19 21.20 -23.71 -38.88
CA TYR A 19 20.63 -24.91 -38.25
C TYR A 19 20.96 -26.15 -39.04
N ASP A 20 21.27 -27.21 -38.31
CA ASP A 20 21.52 -28.54 -38.82
C ASP A 20 20.60 -29.54 -38.10
N GLN A 21 19.49 -29.86 -38.74
CA GLN A 21 18.48 -30.78 -38.19
C GLN A 21 18.37 -32.02 -39.05
N PRO A 22 17.88 -33.17 -38.53
CA PRO A 22 17.70 -34.40 -39.30
C PRO A 22 16.86 -34.26 -40.58
N ARG A 23 16.05 -33.19 -40.66
CA ARG A 23 15.18 -32.87 -41.80
C ARG A 23 15.74 -31.85 -42.78
N GLY A 24 16.95 -31.32 -42.55
CA GLY A 24 17.63 -30.39 -43.47
C GLY A 24 18.53 -29.39 -42.75
N LYS A 25 19.47 -28.85 -43.53
CA LYS A 25 20.37 -27.76 -43.14
C LYS A 25 19.91 -26.48 -43.82
N GLY A 26 20.00 -25.37 -43.13
CA GLY A 26 19.65 -24.10 -43.72
C GLY A 26 20.14 -22.89 -42.87
N VAL A 27 19.91 -21.74 -43.41
CA VAL A 27 20.21 -20.45 -42.75
C VAL A 27 18.90 -19.69 -42.56
N LEU A 28 18.62 -19.27 -41.35
CA LEU A 28 17.46 -18.47 -41.02
C LEU A 28 17.91 -17.08 -40.54
N TYR A 29 17.35 -16.04 -41.13
CA TYR A 29 17.59 -14.66 -40.68
C TYR A 29 16.44 -14.19 -39.81
N GLN A 30 16.67 -14.15 -38.50
CA GLN A 30 15.63 -13.78 -37.52
C GLN A 30 16.18 -12.81 -36.47
N ALA A 31 15.40 -11.78 -36.17
CA ALA A 31 15.69 -10.92 -35.01
C ALA A 31 15.36 -11.64 -33.71
N PHE A 32 16.23 -11.51 -32.74
CA PHE A 32 15.99 -12.04 -31.41
C PHE A 32 15.23 -11.01 -30.57
N GLU A 33 14.07 -11.36 -30.06
CA GLU A 33 13.19 -10.48 -29.29
C GLU A 33 13.81 -10.07 -27.94
N GLY A 34 14.60 -10.96 -27.33
CA GLY A 34 15.10 -10.81 -25.97
C GLY A 34 14.18 -11.44 -24.93
N ILE A 35 14.77 -11.80 -23.80
CA ILE A 35 14.02 -12.48 -22.71
C ILE A 35 12.98 -11.53 -22.09
N ILE A 36 13.37 -10.31 -21.73
CA ILE A 36 12.46 -9.35 -21.05
C ILE A 36 11.28 -8.97 -21.95
N PRO A 37 11.45 -8.50 -23.20
CA PRO A 37 10.33 -8.20 -24.08
C PRO A 37 9.43 -9.41 -24.35
N ASN A 38 10.01 -10.61 -24.47
CA ASN A 38 9.22 -11.83 -24.63
C ASN A 38 8.33 -12.11 -23.42
N LEU A 39 8.88 -12.03 -22.20
CA LEU A 39 8.10 -12.21 -20.95
C LEU A 39 7.02 -11.15 -20.80
N GLU A 40 7.34 -9.87 -21.10
CA GLU A 40 6.37 -8.77 -21.06
C GLU A 40 5.21 -8.98 -22.05
N ARG A 41 5.52 -9.40 -23.26
CA ARG A 41 4.50 -9.71 -24.26
C ARG A 41 3.63 -10.87 -23.80
N ARG A 42 4.24 -11.98 -23.36
CA ARG A 42 3.50 -13.15 -22.85
C ARG A 42 2.62 -12.78 -21.67
N TYR A 43 3.08 -11.93 -20.76
CA TYR A 43 2.29 -11.46 -19.62
C TYR A 43 1.05 -10.67 -20.06
N LYS A 44 1.18 -9.84 -21.11
CA LYS A 44 0.07 -9.05 -21.66
C LYS A 44 -0.94 -9.90 -22.43
N GLU A 45 -0.46 -10.93 -23.14
CA GLU A 45 -1.28 -11.74 -24.04
C GLU A 45 -1.94 -12.95 -23.35
N THR A 46 -1.38 -13.42 -22.21
CA THR A 46 -1.90 -14.61 -21.54
C THR A 46 -3.28 -14.37 -20.92
N GLN A 47 -4.16 -15.35 -21.11
CA GLN A 47 -5.48 -15.42 -20.46
C GLN A 47 -5.51 -16.48 -19.34
N SER A 48 -4.40 -17.20 -19.12
CA SER A 48 -4.28 -18.22 -18.09
C SER A 48 -3.72 -17.64 -16.81
N ASP A 49 -4.46 -17.76 -15.71
CA ASP A 49 -4.04 -17.26 -14.40
C ASP A 49 -2.76 -17.95 -13.91
N GLY A 50 -2.61 -19.28 -14.12
CA GLY A 50 -1.40 -19.99 -13.72
C GLY A 50 -0.13 -19.54 -14.47
N VAL A 51 -0.24 -19.23 -15.78
CA VAL A 51 0.89 -18.66 -16.54
C VAL A 51 1.20 -17.25 -16.08
N ARG A 52 0.17 -16.49 -15.70
CA ARG A 52 0.35 -15.14 -15.16
C ARG A 52 1.10 -15.16 -13.84
N GLU A 53 0.70 -16.02 -12.89
CA GLU A 53 1.39 -16.22 -11.62
C GLU A 53 2.86 -16.65 -11.80
N GLU A 54 3.13 -17.56 -12.74
CA GLU A 54 4.50 -17.97 -13.07
C GLU A 54 5.35 -16.78 -13.55
N LEU A 55 4.81 -15.96 -14.45
CA LEU A 55 5.50 -14.77 -14.94
C LEU A 55 5.67 -13.70 -13.86
N GLU A 56 4.68 -13.50 -12.98
CA GLU A 56 4.75 -12.59 -11.84
C GLU A 56 5.84 -13.00 -10.84
N SER A 57 6.11 -14.29 -10.68
CA SER A 57 7.22 -14.77 -9.83
C SER A 57 8.60 -14.28 -10.29
N CYS A 58 8.73 -13.94 -11.59
CA CYS A 58 9.95 -13.36 -12.16
C CYS A 58 10.02 -11.83 -12.03
N MET A 59 8.98 -11.19 -11.52
CA MET A 59 8.90 -9.73 -11.36
C MET A 59 9.22 -9.32 -9.94
N SER A 60 9.77 -8.12 -9.79
CA SER A 60 9.96 -7.47 -8.50
C SER A 60 9.29 -6.10 -8.47
N GLU A 61 8.76 -5.72 -7.32
CA GLU A 61 8.21 -4.39 -7.14
C GLU A 61 9.33 -3.36 -7.12
N CYS A 62 9.27 -2.39 -8.03
CA CYS A 62 10.21 -1.28 -8.08
C CYS A 62 9.48 0.05 -7.87
N PRO A 63 10.10 0.99 -7.16
CA PRO A 63 9.56 2.34 -7.05
C PRO A 63 9.42 2.97 -8.45
N CYS A 64 8.31 3.63 -8.71
CA CYS A 64 8.11 4.35 -9.97
C CYS A 64 9.24 5.38 -10.18
N PRO A 65 9.98 5.33 -11.31
CA PRO A 65 11.11 6.23 -11.55
C PRO A 65 10.70 7.70 -11.63
N THR A 66 9.45 8.00 -12.01
CA THR A 66 8.96 9.38 -12.13
C THR A 66 8.64 10.00 -10.77
N CYS A 67 8.02 9.25 -9.85
CA CYS A 67 7.62 9.79 -8.55
C CYS A 67 8.45 9.24 -7.37
N GLY A 68 9.40 8.33 -7.61
CA GLY A 68 10.22 7.73 -6.56
C GLY A 68 9.40 6.99 -5.49
N GLY A 69 8.26 6.39 -5.87
CA GLY A 69 7.35 5.72 -4.94
C GLY A 69 6.33 6.64 -4.24
N LYS A 70 6.43 7.97 -4.39
CA LYS A 70 5.56 8.93 -3.69
C LYS A 70 4.11 8.97 -4.21
N ARG A 71 3.80 8.33 -5.34
CA ARG A 71 2.46 8.17 -5.95
C ARG A 71 1.76 9.48 -6.34
N LEU A 72 2.44 10.62 -6.22
CA LEU A 72 1.91 11.96 -6.48
C LEU A 72 2.78 12.70 -7.49
N ARG A 73 2.18 13.70 -8.17
CA ARG A 73 2.89 14.60 -9.06
C ARG A 73 3.77 15.56 -8.27
N ARG A 74 4.81 16.09 -8.90
CA ARG A 74 5.76 17.03 -8.26
C ARG A 74 5.06 18.29 -7.74
N GLU A 75 4.08 18.80 -8.49
CA GLU A 75 3.29 19.99 -8.11
C GLU A 75 2.50 19.74 -6.81
N SER A 76 1.92 18.54 -6.65
CA SER A 76 1.20 18.18 -5.44
C SER A 76 2.14 18.01 -4.23
N LEU A 77 3.37 17.54 -4.47
CA LEU A 77 4.39 17.39 -3.43
C LEU A 77 5.03 18.74 -3.03
N ALA A 78 4.94 19.75 -3.90
CA ALA A 78 5.42 21.10 -3.59
C ALA A 78 4.53 21.84 -2.58
N VAL A 79 3.28 21.39 -2.39
CA VAL A 79 2.39 21.94 -1.36
C VAL A 79 2.80 21.40 0.00
N THR A 80 3.11 22.31 0.93
CA THR A 80 3.53 21.96 2.29
C THR A 80 2.66 22.58 3.34
N VAL A 81 2.47 21.87 4.45
CA VAL A 81 1.83 22.36 5.67
C VAL A 81 2.78 22.10 6.83
N GLY A 82 3.13 23.15 7.57
CA GLY A 82 4.13 23.03 8.63
C GLY A 82 5.49 22.50 8.15
N GLY A 83 5.86 22.78 6.88
CA GLY A 83 7.12 22.36 6.28
C GLY A 83 7.14 20.94 5.71
N LEU A 84 6.08 20.15 5.85
CA LEU A 84 5.96 18.80 5.33
C LEU A 84 5.05 18.73 4.11
N SER A 85 5.45 17.97 3.09
CA SER A 85 4.53 17.54 2.03
C SER A 85 3.60 16.43 2.54
N ILE A 86 2.53 16.17 1.80
CA ILE A 86 1.61 15.06 2.15
C ILE A 86 2.34 13.70 2.16
N SER A 87 3.31 13.48 1.29
CA SER A 87 4.11 12.26 1.27
C SER A 87 4.94 12.13 2.55
N ASP A 88 5.65 13.20 2.94
CA ASP A 88 6.49 13.19 4.13
C ASP A 88 5.66 13.03 5.42
N TYR A 89 4.45 13.60 5.42
CA TYR A 89 3.49 13.39 6.51
C TYR A 89 3.02 11.93 6.60
N CYS A 90 2.73 11.29 5.45
CA CYS A 90 2.28 9.90 5.42
C CYS A 90 3.36 8.89 5.81
N GLU A 91 4.65 9.25 5.72
CA GLU A 91 5.77 8.41 6.19
C GLU A 91 5.91 8.40 7.71
N LYS A 92 5.27 9.32 8.42
CA LYS A 92 5.27 9.33 9.88
C LYS A 92 4.44 8.19 10.45
N SER A 93 4.84 7.70 11.61
CA SER A 93 3.97 6.81 12.40
C SER A 93 2.68 7.54 12.82
N VAL A 94 1.64 6.80 13.15
CA VAL A 94 0.37 7.38 13.64
C VAL A 94 0.61 8.31 14.86
N VAL A 95 1.53 7.95 15.76
CA VAL A 95 1.90 8.78 16.90
C VAL A 95 2.56 10.07 16.44
N ASP A 96 3.62 9.97 15.62
CA ASP A 96 4.35 11.15 15.14
C ASP A 96 3.47 12.06 14.28
N ALA A 97 2.52 11.47 13.53
CA ALA A 97 1.55 12.22 12.76
C ALA A 97 0.56 12.99 13.63
N LEU A 98 0.11 12.41 14.75
CA LEU A 98 -0.71 13.10 15.76
C LEU A 98 0.06 14.23 16.41
N ASP A 99 1.29 13.97 16.88
CA ASP A 99 2.13 14.97 17.54
C ASP A 99 2.43 16.14 16.59
N PHE A 100 2.69 15.86 15.31
CA PHE A 100 2.85 16.91 14.30
C PHE A 100 1.60 17.80 14.19
N VAL A 101 0.40 17.20 14.11
CA VAL A 101 -0.86 17.97 14.02
C VAL A 101 -1.13 18.76 15.29
N ASP A 102 -0.73 18.25 16.47
CA ASP A 102 -0.90 18.94 17.75
C ASP A 102 0.05 20.15 17.89
N GLN A 103 1.26 20.05 17.34
CA GLN A 103 2.27 21.11 17.36
C GLN A 103 2.15 22.10 16.19
N LEU A 104 1.23 21.86 15.25
CA LEU A 104 1.08 22.66 14.06
C LEU A 104 0.60 24.09 14.40
N THR A 105 1.43 25.07 14.11
CA THR A 105 1.09 26.49 14.26
C THR A 105 0.55 27.04 12.94
N LEU A 106 -0.71 27.48 12.96
CA LEU A 106 -1.42 28.04 11.82
C LEU A 106 -1.84 29.49 12.09
N THR A 107 -1.90 30.29 11.04
CA THR A 107 -2.51 31.62 11.11
C THR A 107 -4.01 31.51 11.35
N GLU A 108 -4.66 32.57 11.83
CA GLU A 108 -6.11 32.59 12.04
C GLU A 108 -6.90 32.22 10.78
N GLN A 109 -6.48 32.69 9.62
CA GLN A 109 -7.11 32.36 8.35
C GLN A 109 -6.96 30.87 8.01
N GLN A 110 -5.76 30.32 8.18
CA GLN A 110 -5.50 28.89 7.95
C GLN A 110 -6.29 28.03 8.95
N MET A 111 -6.41 28.47 10.20
CA MET A 111 -7.17 27.77 11.22
C MET A 111 -8.66 27.73 10.87
N ARG A 112 -9.25 28.83 10.42
CA ARG A 112 -10.65 28.86 9.96
C ARG A 112 -10.95 27.85 8.85
N ILE A 113 -9.99 27.66 7.95
CA ILE A 113 -10.11 26.68 6.83
C ILE A 113 -9.86 25.25 7.34
N GLY A 114 -8.82 25.07 8.16
CA GLY A 114 -8.29 23.76 8.52
C GLY A 114 -8.90 23.11 9.76
N GLU A 115 -9.58 23.86 10.64
CA GLU A 115 -10.03 23.37 11.94
C GLU A 115 -10.82 22.06 11.88
N ARG A 116 -11.84 22.00 11.00
CA ARG A 116 -12.66 20.81 10.83
C ARG A 116 -11.87 19.63 10.30
N ILE A 117 -10.96 19.89 9.35
CA ILE A 117 -10.10 18.87 8.73
C ILE A 117 -9.12 18.32 9.77
N LEU A 118 -8.46 19.20 10.52
CA LEU A 118 -7.51 18.80 11.56
C LEU A 118 -8.20 18.01 12.68
N LYS A 119 -9.40 18.41 13.08
CA LYS A 119 -10.22 17.68 14.05
C LYS A 119 -10.53 16.27 13.56
N GLU A 120 -10.92 16.13 12.29
CA GLU A 120 -11.21 14.83 11.70
C GLU A 120 -9.97 13.95 11.58
N ILE A 121 -8.82 14.51 11.17
CA ILE A 121 -7.54 13.80 11.13
C ILE A 121 -7.16 13.30 12.53
N LYS A 122 -7.22 14.17 13.55
CA LYS A 122 -6.94 13.80 14.95
C LYS A 122 -7.85 12.67 15.44
N ASN A 123 -9.13 12.74 15.14
CA ASN A 123 -10.08 11.71 15.51
C ASN A 123 -9.71 10.35 14.87
N ARG A 124 -9.50 10.33 13.56
CA ARG A 124 -9.19 9.08 12.81
C ARG A 124 -7.86 8.48 13.24
N LEU A 125 -6.81 9.27 13.35
CA LEU A 125 -5.53 8.79 13.86
C LEU A 125 -5.61 8.37 15.32
N GLY A 126 -6.40 9.09 16.14
CA GLY A 126 -6.68 8.72 17.52
C GLY A 126 -7.36 7.35 17.64
N PHE A 127 -8.27 7.01 16.71
CA PHE A 127 -8.85 5.66 16.67
C PHE A 127 -7.82 4.59 16.30
N LEU A 128 -6.93 4.85 15.35
CA LEU A 128 -5.84 3.92 15.04
C LEU A 128 -4.94 3.67 16.25
N ARG A 129 -4.60 4.73 16.98
CA ARG A 129 -3.84 4.65 18.25
C ARG A 129 -4.58 3.85 19.32
N SER A 130 -5.90 4.01 19.42
CA SER A 130 -6.72 3.32 20.42
C SER A 130 -6.86 1.81 20.21
N VAL A 131 -6.61 1.34 18.99
CA VAL A 131 -6.60 -0.10 18.66
C VAL A 131 -5.18 -0.68 18.58
N GLY A 132 -4.16 0.04 19.09
CA GLY A 132 -2.78 -0.44 19.15
C GLY A 132 -2.03 -0.40 17.83
N LEU A 133 -2.44 0.47 16.88
CA LEU A 133 -1.78 0.64 15.57
C LEU A 133 -0.95 1.93 15.51
N GLU A 134 -0.44 2.36 16.63
CA GLU A 134 0.33 3.62 16.78
C GLU A 134 1.65 3.63 16.01
N TYR A 135 2.22 2.45 15.72
CA TYR A 135 3.49 2.28 15.00
C TYR A 135 3.36 2.28 13.47
N LEU A 136 2.15 2.10 12.94
CA LEU A 136 1.93 2.07 11.49
C LEU A 136 2.13 3.44 10.85
N THR A 137 2.64 3.42 9.62
CA THR A 137 2.68 4.62 8.76
C THR A 137 1.49 4.62 7.80
N LEU A 138 1.01 5.81 7.42
CA LEU A 138 -0.09 5.94 6.46
C LEU A 138 0.32 5.56 5.02
N SER A 139 1.61 5.59 4.72
CA SER A 139 2.19 5.19 3.42
C SER A 139 2.24 3.68 3.24
N ARG A 140 2.10 2.89 4.31
CA ARG A 140 2.25 1.43 4.28
C ARG A 140 1.24 0.79 3.32
N ALA A 141 1.73 -0.06 2.43
CA ALA A 141 0.88 -0.77 1.48
C ALA A 141 -0.03 -1.78 2.21
N SER A 142 -1.32 -1.80 1.86
CA SER A 142 -2.31 -2.66 2.50
C SER A 142 -1.99 -4.16 2.36
N ALA A 143 -1.33 -4.57 1.27
CA ALA A 143 -0.89 -5.94 1.05
C ALA A 143 0.18 -6.42 2.06
N THR A 144 0.88 -5.49 2.73
CA THR A 144 1.90 -5.82 3.75
C THR A 144 1.35 -5.92 5.16
N LEU A 145 0.06 -5.63 5.35
CA LEU A 145 -0.59 -5.71 6.66
C LEU A 145 -0.83 -7.18 7.06
N SER A 146 -0.58 -7.49 8.32
CA SER A 146 -1.03 -8.76 8.89
C SER A 146 -2.57 -8.81 8.98
N GLY A 147 -3.14 -10.01 9.09
CA GLY A 147 -4.59 -10.18 9.26
C GLY A 147 -5.13 -9.40 10.47
N GLY A 148 -4.43 -9.43 11.60
CA GLY A 148 -4.79 -8.69 12.79
C GLY A 148 -4.70 -7.17 12.62
N GLU A 149 -3.69 -6.64 11.91
CA GLU A 149 -3.59 -5.21 11.59
C GLU A 149 -4.76 -4.76 10.71
N ALA A 150 -5.06 -5.51 9.65
CA ALA A 150 -6.16 -5.20 8.75
C ALA A 150 -7.52 -5.21 9.47
N GLN A 151 -7.75 -6.18 10.36
CA GLN A 151 -8.96 -6.26 11.19
C GLN A 151 -9.09 -5.04 12.11
N ARG A 152 -8.00 -4.64 12.79
CA ARG A 152 -8.00 -3.45 13.67
C ARG A 152 -8.19 -2.14 12.91
N ILE A 153 -7.66 -2.01 11.70
CA ILE A 153 -7.94 -0.85 10.83
C ILE A 153 -9.43 -0.78 10.49
N ARG A 154 -10.06 -1.91 10.14
CA ARG A 154 -11.50 -1.96 9.90
C ARG A 154 -12.29 -1.54 11.14
N LEU A 155 -11.91 -2.07 12.32
CA LEU A 155 -12.53 -1.70 13.59
C LEU A 155 -12.39 -0.20 13.87
N ALA A 156 -11.20 0.38 13.73
CA ALA A 156 -10.97 1.81 13.91
C ALA A 156 -11.82 2.66 12.96
N THR A 157 -11.99 2.22 11.70
CA THR A 157 -12.84 2.90 10.72
C THR A 157 -14.32 2.87 11.12
N GLN A 158 -14.79 1.73 11.64
CA GLN A 158 -16.18 1.58 12.10
C GLN A 158 -16.46 2.43 13.34
N ILE A 159 -15.54 2.48 14.28
CA ILE A 159 -15.63 3.36 15.47
C ILE A 159 -15.70 4.83 15.04
N GLY A 160 -14.86 5.21 14.07
CA GLY A 160 -14.81 6.57 13.53
C GLY A 160 -16.10 7.01 12.84
N SER A 161 -16.93 6.08 12.35
CA SER A 161 -18.22 6.40 11.73
C SER A 161 -19.31 6.83 12.71
N SER A 162 -19.09 6.64 14.02
CA SER A 162 -20.07 6.94 15.10
C SER A 162 -21.48 6.37 14.84
N LEU A 163 -21.55 5.23 14.11
CA LEU A 163 -22.81 4.54 13.86
C LEU A 163 -23.38 3.99 15.17
N MET A 164 -24.71 4.11 15.33
CA MET A 164 -25.45 3.58 16.46
C MET A 164 -26.43 2.50 15.98
N GLY A 165 -26.73 1.52 16.87
CA GLY A 165 -27.64 0.43 16.56
C GLY A 165 -27.09 -0.62 15.61
N VAL A 166 -25.76 -0.75 15.49
CA VAL A 166 -25.07 -1.71 14.63
C VAL A 166 -24.69 -2.95 15.44
N LEU A 167 -24.79 -4.12 14.81
CA LEU A 167 -24.24 -5.38 15.33
C LEU A 167 -22.83 -5.58 14.79
N TYR A 168 -21.85 -5.65 15.67
CA TYR A 168 -20.46 -5.98 15.38
C TYR A 168 -20.16 -7.42 15.80
N ILE A 169 -19.64 -8.22 14.89
CA ILE A 169 -19.14 -9.56 15.15
C ILE A 169 -17.65 -9.53 14.92
N LEU A 170 -16.89 -9.81 15.97
CA LEU A 170 -15.44 -9.77 15.98
C LEU A 170 -14.91 -11.14 16.34
N ASP A 171 -14.12 -11.70 15.44
CA ASP A 171 -13.44 -12.98 15.64
C ASP A 171 -11.99 -12.71 16.09
N GLU A 172 -11.64 -13.18 17.27
CA GLU A 172 -10.31 -13.03 17.88
C GLU A 172 -9.65 -11.63 17.69
N PRO A 173 -10.32 -10.51 18.03
CA PRO A 173 -9.81 -9.18 17.73
C PRO A 173 -8.52 -8.82 18.50
N SER A 174 -8.15 -9.62 19.50
CA SER A 174 -6.94 -9.48 20.30
C SER A 174 -5.73 -10.26 19.74
N ILE A 175 -5.89 -10.99 18.62
CA ILE A 175 -4.82 -11.81 18.07
C ILE A 175 -3.58 -10.95 17.73
N GLY A 176 -2.42 -11.39 18.19
CA GLY A 176 -1.15 -10.70 17.97
C GLY A 176 -0.98 -9.38 18.75
N LEU A 177 -1.85 -9.08 19.72
CA LEU A 177 -1.67 -7.94 20.62
C LEU A 177 -0.84 -8.31 21.85
N HIS A 178 0.02 -7.36 22.26
CA HIS A 178 0.62 -7.41 23.58
C HIS A 178 -0.46 -7.14 24.65
N GLN A 179 -0.32 -7.70 25.85
CA GLN A 179 -1.32 -7.58 26.93
C GLN A 179 -1.73 -6.13 27.23
N ARG A 180 -0.79 -5.19 27.16
CA ARG A 180 -1.04 -3.76 27.36
C ARG A 180 -1.97 -3.16 26.29
N ASP A 181 -1.94 -3.67 25.07
CA ASP A 181 -2.77 -3.18 23.98
C ASP A 181 -4.16 -3.81 24.00
N ASN A 182 -4.32 -4.98 24.65
CA ASN A 182 -5.63 -5.57 24.90
C ASN A 182 -6.50 -4.67 25.77
N ASP A 183 -5.94 -3.99 26.75
CA ASP A 183 -6.69 -3.07 27.61
C ASP A 183 -7.23 -1.89 26.80
N LYS A 184 -6.43 -1.34 25.86
CA LYS A 184 -6.84 -0.28 24.96
C LYS A 184 -7.98 -0.75 24.02
N LEU A 185 -7.84 -1.97 23.46
CA LEU A 185 -8.87 -2.56 22.62
C LEU A 185 -10.17 -2.76 23.39
N LEU A 186 -10.12 -3.34 24.60
CA LEU A 186 -11.28 -3.56 25.45
C LEU A 186 -11.98 -2.25 25.82
N ALA A 187 -11.22 -1.20 26.16
CA ALA A 187 -11.78 0.11 26.43
C ALA A 187 -12.51 0.68 25.21
N THR A 188 -11.95 0.47 24.03
CA THR A 188 -12.52 0.89 22.74
C THR A 188 -13.80 0.13 22.41
N LEU A 189 -13.83 -1.18 22.61
CA LEU A 189 -15.01 -2.03 22.43
C LEU A 189 -16.15 -1.65 23.41
N LYS A 190 -15.81 -1.40 24.67
CA LYS A 190 -16.77 -0.91 25.67
C LYS A 190 -17.38 0.43 25.24
N ARG A 191 -16.57 1.36 24.74
CA ARG A 191 -17.07 2.63 24.20
C ARG A 191 -18.02 2.45 23.03
N LEU A 192 -17.74 1.50 22.11
CA LEU A 192 -18.66 1.15 21.01
C LEU A 192 -20.00 0.66 21.52
N ARG A 193 -19.98 -0.22 22.52
CA ARG A 193 -21.19 -0.70 23.18
C ARG A 193 -22.00 0.46 23.80
N ASP A 194 -21.32 1.33 24.51
CA ASP A 194 -21.94 2.44 25.24
C ASP A 194 -22.56 3.49 24.29
N LEU A 195 -22.17 3.49 23.00
CA LEU A 195 -22.81 4.25 21.92
C LEU A 195 -24.12 3.60 21.42
N GLY A 196 -24.60 2.52 22.05
CA GLY A 196 -25.83 1.85 21.68
C GLY A 196 -25.68 0.76 20.61
N ASN A 197 -24.48 0.20 20.47
CA ASN A 197 -24.22 -0.92 19.56
C ASN A 197 -24.25 -2.25 20.29
N THR A 198 -24.47 -3.32 19.53
CA THR A 198 -24.35 -4.70 20.00
C THR A 198 -23.02 -5.28 19.52
N LEU A 199 -22.24 -5.89 20.44
CA LEU A 199 -20.97 -6.52 20.10
C LEU A 199 -21.01 -7.99 20.48
N ILE A 200 -20.59 -8.83 19.55
CA ILE A 200 -20.30 -10.25 19.78
C ILE A 200 -18.81 -10.44 19.54
N VAL A 201 -18.10 -10.93 20.54
CA VAL A 201 -16.66 -11.18 20.46
C VAL A 201 -16.46 -12.66 20.72
N VAL A 202 -15.79 -13.35 19.81
CA VAL A 202 -15.45 -14.78 19.87
C VAL A 202 -13.97 -14.91 20.14
#